data_bdd75010276937edf9f9581444a4e0e0
#
_entry.id   bdd75010276937edf9f9581444a4e0e0
#
_cell.length_a   1.000
_cell.length_b   1.000
_cell.length_c   1.000
_cell.angle_alpha   90.00
_cell.angle_beta   90.00
_cell.angle_gamma   90.00
#
_symmetry.space_group_name_H-M   'P 1'
#
loop_
_entity.id
_entity.type
_entity.pdbx_description
1 polymer ?
#
loop_
_entity_poly.entity_id
_entity_poly.type
_entity_poly.pdbx_seq_one_letter_code
_entity_poly.pdbx_strand_id
1 'polypeptide(L)'
;FYFAGLKGSLELPEGLKTIGENAFESCTNMGANLYLPSTLESIGSNAFKGDYNIQYIVLESPTAPMLGENVFAGCDYLYDIDLNAHGTRQEMQQWQAYVDALGLPCRVWRAQDPTAQSPEKGAYQYENRVLTEYTGTKTRIHPHLTVSKEPVVGLGDGVFKDSQTIEYFSVAHNDEFTTIGAESFMNSSLREVDLFDSVTTIGA
;
A
#
# COMPACT_ATOMS: atom_id res chain seq x y z
N PHE A 1 16.80 11.57 -10.51
CA PHE A 1 17.09 11.11 -9.12
C PHE A 1 17.62 9.67 -9.05
N TYR A 2 18.02 9.11 -10.18
CA TYR A 2 18.57 7.74 -10.29
C TYR A 2 19.58 7.45 -9.16
N PHE A 3 19.36 6.37 -8.38
CA PHE A 3 20.10 6.04 -7.16
C PHE A 3 20.21 7.17 -6.12
N ALA A 4 19.31 8.16 -6.16
CA ALA A 4 19.31 9.20 -5.13
C ALA A 4 18.86 8.57 -3.80
N GLY A 5 19.60 8.85 -2.73
CA GLY A 5 19.24 8.39 -1.38
C GLY A 5 18.08 9.23 -0.80
N LEU A 6 16.99 9.39 -1.56
CA LEU A 6 15.78 10.07 -1.10
C LEU A 6 15.23 9.33 0.11
N LYS A 7 14.92 10.07 1.17
CA LYS A 7 14.37 9.50 2.41
C LYS A 7 13.00 10.08 2.69
N GLY A 8 12.11 9.23 3.19
CA GLY A 8 10.75 9.63 3.54
C GLY A 8 9.79 9.64 2.36
N SER A 9 8.59 10.16 2.57
CA SER A 9 7.54 10.22 1.56
C SER A 9 7.94 11.12 0.40
N LEU A 10 7.72 10.66 -0.83
CA LEU A 10 7.87 11.45 -2.02
C LEU A 10 6.56 12.19 -2.29
N GLU A 11 6.57 13.50 -2.14
CA GLU A 11 5.46 14.37 -2.53
C GLU A 11 5.73 14.97 -3.91
N LEU A 12 4.93 14.60 -4.88
CA LEU A 12 4.97 15.14 -6.22
C LEU A 12 4.03 16.33 -6.31
N PRO A 13 4.48 17.48 -6.84
CA PRO A 13 3.67 18.69 -6.87
C PRO A 13 2.49 18.58 -7.85
N GLU A 14 1.37 19.19 -7.50
CA GLU A 14 0.30 19.44 -8.47
C GLU A 14 0.84 20.28 -9.66
N GLY A 15 0.32 19.96 -10.85
CA GLY A 15 0.85 20.50 -12.11
C GLY A 15 1.90 19.63 -12.79
N LEU A 16 2.45 18.61 -12.09
CA LEU A 16 3.33 17.64 -12.73
C LEU A 16 2.52 16.77 -13.71
N LYS A 17 2.94 16.73 -14.97
CA LYS A 17 2.27 15.97 -16.03
C LYS A 17 2.98 14.68 -16.41
N THR A 18 4.30 14.66 -16.26
CA THR A 18 5.12 13.54 -16.73
C THR A 18 6.22 13.22 -15.74
N ILE A 19 6.35 11.94 -15.40
CA ILE A 19 7.53 11.39 -14.75
C ILE A 19 8.38 10.76 -15.85
N GLY A 20 9.61 11.21 -15.98
CA GLY A 20 10.51 10.76 -17.05
C GLY A 20 11.00 9.33 -16.85
N GLU A 21 11.64 8.78 -17.89
CA GLU A 21 12.30 7.48 -17.85
C GLU A 21 13.39 7.45 -16.77
N ASN A 22 13.45 6.36 -16.00
CA ASN A 22 14.40 6.13 -14.90
C ASN A 22 14.41 7.24 -13.81
N ALA A 23 13.35 8.07 -13.71
CA ALA A 23 13.37 9.28 -12.88
C ALA A 23 13.69 8.99 -11.41
N PHE A 24 13.17 7.91 -10.86
CA PHE A 24 13.37 7.46 -9.48
C PHE A 24 13.92 6.03 -9.38
N GLU A 25 14.42 5.46 -10.47
CA GLU A 25 14.93 4.09 -10.48
C GLU A 25 15.93 3.87 -9.33
N SER A 26 15.71 2.82 -8.56
CA SER A 26 16.54 2.40 -7.42
C SER A 26 16.66 3.46 -6.30
N CYS A 27 15.63 4.28 -6.09
CA CYS A 27 15.56 5.21 -4.95
C CYS A 27 15.08 4.49 -3.68
N THR A 28 15.80 3.48 -3.26
CA THR A 28 15.44 2.44 -2.28
C THR A 28 15.12 2.92 -0.86
N ASN A 29 15.28 4.20 -0.56
CA ASN A 29 14.96 4.80 0.73
C ASN A 29 13.70 5.69 0.68
N MET A 30 12.95 5.69 -0.44
CA MET A 30 11.66 6.38 -0.49
C MET A 30 10.66 5.74 0.47
N GLY A 31 9.72 6.55 0.96
CA GLY A 31 8.67 6.07 1.85
C GLY A 31 7.72 5.08 1.19
N ALA A 32 6.99 4.35 2.00
CA ALA A 32 6.09 3.29 1.58
C ALA A 32 4.92 3.78 0.71
N ASN A 33 4.49 5.03 0.86
CA ASN A 33 3.36 5.60 0.15
C ASN A 33 3.83 6.54 -0.95
N LEU A 34 3.33 6.32 -2.16
CA LEU A 34 3.55 7.17 -3.31
C LEU A 34 2.22 7.80 -3.74
N TYR A 35 2.13 9.13 -3.65
CA TYR A 35 0.98 9.89 -4.11
C TYR A 35 1.29 10.50 -5.48
N LEU A 36 0.52 10.10 -6.49
CA LEU A 36 0.65 10.58 -7.85
C LEU A 36 -0.39 11.67 -8.09
N PRO A 37 0.03 12.90 -8.47
CA PRO A 37 -0.86 14.06 -8.49
C PRO A 37 -1.95 13.95 -9.55
N SER A 38 -3.02 14.74 -9.36
CA SER A 38 -4.22 14.74 -10.21
C SER A 38 -3.93 15.13 -11.67
N THR A 39 -2.82 15.81 -11.90
CA THR A 39 -2.41 16.30 -13.22
C THR A 39 -1.52 15.34 -13.99
N LEU A 40 -1.16 14.17 -13.41
CA LEU A 40 -0.22 13.25 -14.03
C LEU A 40 -0.82 12.54 -15.25
N GLU A 41 -0.17 12.65 -16.38
CA GLU A 41 -0.59 12.10 -17.67
C GLU A 41 0.23 10.87 -18.09
N SER A 42 1.49 10.77 -17.66
CA SER A 42 2.36 9.64 -18.02
C SER A 42 3.50 9.38 -17.05
N ILE A 43 3.91 8.11 -16.98
CA ILE A 43 5.06 7.63 -16.21
C ILE A 43 5.98 6.87 -17.18
N GLY A 44 7.19 7.33 -17.33
CA GLY A 44 8.18 6.78 -18.26
C GLY A 44 8.70 5.39 -17.82
N SER A 45 9.35 4.69 -18.75
CA SER A 45 9.91 3.36 -18.51
C SER A 45 10.88 3.36 -17.34
N ASN A 46 10.83 2.30 -16.52
CA ASN A 46 11.67 2.10 -15.34
C ASN A 46 11.58 3.22 -14.29
N ALA A 47 10.57 4.09 -14.31
CA ALA A 47 10.56 5.29 -13.47
C ALA A 47 10.72 5.02 -11.97
N PHE A 48 10.15 3.94 -11.47
CA PHE A 48 10.24 3.49 -10.07
C PHE A 48 10.84 2.08 -9.94
N LYS A 49 11.52 1.61 -10.95
CA LYS A 49 12.08 0.26 -10.96
C LYS A 49 13.08 0.06 -9.82
N GLY A 50 12.91 -1.03 -9.07
CA GLY A 50 13.78 -1.39 -7.95
C GLY A 50 13.53 -0.58 -6.68
N ASP A 51 12.42 0.16 -6.61
CA ASP A 51 12.02 0.88 -5.40
C ASP A 51 11.20 -0.03 -4.49
N TYR A 52 11.86 -1.02 -3.90
CA TYR A 52 11.23 -2.07 -3.11
C TYR A 52 10.49 -1.56 -1.86
N ASN A 53 10.73 -0.34 -1.42
CA ASN A 53 10.01 0.24 -0.28
C ASN A 53 8.61 0.76 -0.62
N ILE A 54 8.30 0.96 -1.90
CA ILE A 54 6.94 1.39 -2.29
C ILE A 54 5.97 0.24 -2.03
N GLN A 55 4.95 0.50 -1.23
CA GLN A 55 3.95 -0.49 -0.83
C GLN A 55 2.55 -0.11 -1.28
N TYR A 56 2.27 1.17 -1.34
CA TYR A 56 0.97 1.70 -1.66
C TYR A 56 1.08 2.89 -2.62
N ILE A 57 0.30 2.87 -3.69
CA ILE A 57 0.22 3.97 -4.65
C ILE A 57 -1.20 4.50 -4.68
N VAL A 58 -1.35 5.81 -4.55
CA VAL A 58 -2.60 6.53 -4.75
C VAL A 58 -2.49 7.39 -6.00
N LEU A 59 -3.40 7.19 -6.95
CA LEU A 59 -3.56 8.07 -8.09
C LEU A 59 -4.68 9.07 -7.81
N GLU A 60 -4.33 10.35 -7.75
CA GLU A 60 -5.31 11.42 -7.62
C GLU A 60 -5.83 11.91 -8.98
N SER A 61 -5.24 11.43 -10.06
CA SER A 61 -5.63 11.77 -11.43
C SER A 61 -7.04 11.27 -11.77
N PRO A 62 -7.86 12.08 -12.48
CA PRO A 62 -9.17 11.67 -12.96
C PRO A 62 -9.10 10.57 -14.04
N THR A 63 -7.95 10.41 -14.66
CA THR A 63 -7.66 9.33 -15.62
C THR A 63 -6.34 8.67 -15.25
N ALA A 64 -6.24 7.35 -15.38
CA ALA A 64 -5.01 6.66 -15.11
C ALA A 64 -3.92 7.10 -16.09
N PRO A 65 -2.71 7.48 -15.62
CA PRO A 65 -1.62 7.88 -16.49
C PRO A 65 -1.15 6.71 -17.38
N MET A 66 -0.62 7.04 -18.55
CA MET A 66 0.01 6.04 -19.40
C MET A 66 1.29 5.52 -18.75
N LEU A 67 1.48 4.19 -18.75
CA LEU A 67 2.66 3.54 -18.21
C LEU A 67 3.65 3.16 -19.31
N GLY A 68 4.92 3.49 -19.10
CA GLY A 68 6.03 2.91 -19.85
C GLY A 68 6.30 1.46 -19.46
N GLU A 69 7.38 0.90 -19.97
CA GLU A 69 7.79 -0.48 -19.63
C GLU A 69 8.43 -0.53 -18.24
N ASN A 70 8.18 -1.59 -17.50
CA ASN A 70 8.85 -1.91 -16.24
C ASN A 70 8.78 -0.82 -15.15
N VAL A 71 7.77 0.04 -15.17
CA VAL A 71 7.69 1.19 -14.23
C VAL A 71 7.89 0.77 -12.78
N PHE A 72 7.27 -0.34 -12.36
CA PHE A 72 7.32 -0.85 -10.99
C PHE A 72 8.04 -2.21 -10.88
N ALA A 73 8.83 -2.60 -11.87
CA ALA A 73 9.58 -3.86 -11.81
C ALA A 73 10.54 -3.88 -10.62
N GLY A 74 10.49 -4.94 -9.80
CA GLY A 74 11.29 -5.03 -8.57
C GLY A 74 10.77 -4.18 -7.41
N CYS A 75 9.52 -3.68 -7.49
CA CYS A 75 8.81 -3.12 -6.34
C CYS A 75 8.11 -4.25 -5.58
N ASP A 76 8.87 -5.18 -5.04
CA ASP A 76 8.39 -6.47 -4.53
C ASP A 76 7.42 -6.34 -3.34
N TYR A 77 7.42 -5.19 -2.68
CA TYR A 77 6.49 -4.87 -1.59
C TYR A 77 5.29 -4.01 -2.02
N LEU A 78 5.12 -3.75 -3.32
CA LEU A 78 3.95 -3.05 -3.81
C LEU A 78 2.72 -3.96 -3.74
N TYR A 79 1.79 -3.65 -2.84
CA TYR A 79 0.62 -4.47 -2.56
C TYR A 79 -0.68 -3.90 -3.09
N ASP A 80 -0.84 -2.58 -3.07
CA ASP A 80 -2.07 -1.93 -3.49
C ASP A 80 -1.82 -0.68 -4.34
N ILE A 81 -2.60 -0.54 -5.42
CA ILE A 81 -2.70 0.66 -6.23
C ILE A 81 -4.15 1.13 -6.22
N ASP A 82 -4.39 2.29 -5.64
CA ASP A 82 -5.70 2.95 -5.63
C ASP A 82 -5.81 3.96 -6.77
N LEU A 83 -6.67 3.67 -7.74
CA LEU A 83 -6.97 4.57 -8.85
C LEU A 83 -7.93 5.71 -8.46
N ASN A 84 -8.21 5.85 -7.16
CA ASN A 84 -9.15 6.80 -6.62
C ASN A 84 -10.58 6.65 -7.22
N ALA A 85 -11.47 7.57 -6.88
CA ALA A 85 -12.88 7.54 -7.32
C ALA A 85 -13.08 7.71 -8.84
N HIS A 86 -12.06 8.14 -9.54
CA HIS A 86 -12.16 8.55 -10.95
C HIS A 86 -11.73 7.47 -11.95
N GLY A 87 -10.97 6.48 -11.53
CA GLY A 87 -10.53 5.39 -12.40
C GLY A 87 -11.71 4.60 -13.00
N THR A 88 -11.68 4.31 -14.28
CA THR A 88 -12.66 3.43 -14.94
C THR A 88 -12.36 1.96 -14.65
N ARG A 89 -13.36 1.09 -14.81
CA ARG A 89 -13.14 -0.37 -14.73
C ARG A 89 -12.10 -0.84 -15.74
N GLN A 90 -12.08 -0.26 -16.93
CA GLN A 90 -11.13 -0.62 -17.97
C GLN A 90 -9.69 -0.26 -17.56
N GLU A 91 -9.48 0.94 -17.02
CA GLU A 91 -8.17 1.36 -16.51
C GLU A 91 -7.71 0.47 -15.35
N MET A 92 -8.61 0.13 -14.42
CA MET A 92 -8.30 -0.80 -13.34
C MET A 92 -7.84 -2.17 -13.88
N GLN A 93 -8.53 -2.72 -14.88
CA GLN A 93 -8.15 -3.99 -15.53
C GLN A 93 -6.81 -3.88 -16.27
N GLN A 94 -6.54 -2.77 -16.94
CA GLN A 94 -5.28 -2.53 -17.65
C GLN A 94 -4.10 -2.45 -16.65
N TRP A 95 -4.27 -1.72 -15.56
CA TRP A 95 -3.24 -1.63 -14.52
C TRP A 95 -3.04 -2.96 -13.80
N GLN A 96 -4.12 -3.71 -13.52
CA GLN A 96 -3.99 -5.05 -12.94
C GLN A 96 -3.20 -5.98 -13.86
N ALA A 97 -3.54 -6.03 -15.14
CA ALA A 97 -2.81 -6.84 -16.12
C ALA A 97 -1.32 -6.43 -16.23
N TYR A 98 -1.03 -5.14 -16.07
CA TYR A 98 0.33 -4.63 -16.08
C TYR A 98 1.14 -5.12 -14.87
N VAL A 99 0.61 -5.01 -13.65
CA VAL A 99 1.32 -5.47 -12.44
C VAL A 99 1.40 -6.99 -12.37
N ASP A 100 0.39 -7.71 -12.86
CA ASP A 100 0.41 -9.18 -13.00
C ASP A 100 1.54 -9.63 -13.94
N ALA A 101 1.74 -8.93 -15.06
CA ALA A 101 2.82 -9.21 -16.01
C ALA A 101 4.22 -8.98 -15.42
N LEU A 102 4.34 -8.14 -14.40
CA LEU A 102 5.57 -7.92 -13.63
C LEU A 102 5.76 -8.95 -12.50
N GLY A 103 4.78 -9.83 -12.28
CA GLY A 103 4.79 -10.81 -11.18
C GLY A 103 4.64 -10.18 -9.79
N LEU A 104 4.12 -8.96 -9.69
CA LEU A 104 3.96 -8.27 -8.43
C LEU A 104 2.72 -8.77 -7.68
N PRO A 105 2.77 -8.94 -6.36
CA PRO A 105 1.62 -9.35 -5.53
C PRO A 105 0.63 -8.18 -5.32
N CYS A 106 0.50 -7.32 -6.31
CA CYS A 106 -0.19 -6.05 -6.22
C CYS A 106 -1.63 -6.17 -6.69
N ARG A 107 -2.53 -5.52 -5.97
CA ARG A 107 -3.91 -5.37 -6.38
C ARG A 107 -4.21 -3.94 -6.79
N VAL A 108 -4.89 -3.80 -7.94
CA VAL A 108 -5.40 -2.53 -8.43
C VAL A 108 -6.90 -2.41 -8.12
N TRP A 109 -7.29 -1.32 -7.50
CA TRP A 109 -8.68 -1.06 -7.12
C TRP A 109 -9.03 0.42 -7.24
N ARG A 110 -10.27 0.78 -6.97
CA ARG A 110 -10.74 2.17 -6.91
C ARG A 110 -11.73 2.34 -5.76
N ALA A 111 -11.62 3.43 -5.04
CA ALA A 111 -12.36 3.68 -3.80
C ALA A 111 -13.90 3.72 -3.92
N GLN A 112 -14.47 3.77 -5.14
CA GLN A 112 -15.91 3.92 -5.34
C GLN A 112 -16.52 2.96 -6.37
N ASP A 113 -15.86 1.83 -6.70
CA ASP A 113 -16.52 0.81 -7.50
C ASP A 113 -17.53 0.04 -6.63
N PRO A 114 -18.86 0.20 -6.81
CA PRO A 114 -19.83 -0.55 -6.02
C PRO A 114 -19.84 -2.05 -6.33
N THR A 115 -19.11 -2.48 -7.35
CA THR A 115 -18.95 -3.90 -7.74
C THR A 115 -17.54 -4.44 -7.48
N ALA A 116 -16.53 -3.59 -7.45
CA ALA A 116 -15.33 -3.89 -6.71
C ALA A 116 -15.80 -3.86 -5.26
N GLN A 117 -15.91 -5.01 -4.63
CA GLN A 117 -15.95 -5.02 -3.19
C GLN A 117 -14.75 -4.19 -2.77
N SER A 118 -15.02 -2.92 -2.43
CA SER A 118 -14.02 -2.05 -1.84
C SER A 118 -13.40 -2.91 -0.77
N PRO A 119 -12.12 -3.20 -0.87
CA PRO A 119 -11.59 -4.10 0.09
C PRO A 119 -11.68 -3.36 1.40
N GLU A 120 -12.85 -3.55 2.01
CA GLU A 120 -12.98 -3.40 3.42
C GLU A 120 -13.02 -1.98 3.96
N LYS A 121 -13.52 -1.00 3.16
CA LYS A 121 -13.92 0.28 3.75
C LYS A 121 -14.95 0.00 4.85
N GLY A 122 -14.53 0.19 6.10
CA GLY A 122 -15.31 -0.14 7.29
C GLY A 122 -14.98 -1.49 7.93
N ALA A 123 -14.14 -2.32 7.33
CA ALA A 123 -13.67 -3.56 7.95
C ALA A 123 -12.62 -3.33 9.05
N TYR A 124 -11.94 -2.20 9.02
CA TYR A 124 -10.96 -1.79 10.03
C TYR A 124 -11.59 -0.77 10.97
N GLN A 125 -11.61 -1.05 12.26
CA GLN A 125 -12.01 -0.11 13.30
C GLN A 125 -10.78 0.35 14.07
N TYR A 126 -10.71 1.64 14.36
CA TYR A 126 -9.58 2.24 15.04
C TYR A 126 -10.04 3.06 16.23
N GLU A 127 -9.36 2.91 17.35
CA GLU A 127 -9.49 3.79 18.51
C GLU A 127 -8.12 4.34 18.89
N ASN A 128 -8.00 5.64 19.08
CA ASN A 128 -6.74 6.30 19.44
C ASN A 128 -5.54 5.86 18.57
N ARG A 129 -5.75 5.73 17.27
CA ARG A 129 -4.74 5.31 16.28
C ARG A 129 -4.31 3.84 16.41
N VAL A 130 -5.00 3.03 17.18
CA VAL A 130 -4.79 1.59 17.32
C VAL A 130 -5.87 0.86 16.51
N LEU A 131 -5.49 -0.12 15.70
CA LEU A 131 -6.46 -1.01 15.05
C LEU A 131 -7.06 -1.92 16.09
N THR A 132 -8.36 -1.82 16.35
CA THR A 132 -9.06 -2.55 17.41
C THR A 132 -9.94 -3.68 16.91
N GLU A 133 -10.38 -3.64 15.66
CA GLU A 133 -11.22 -4.69 15.07
C GLU A 133 -11.00 -4.80 13.57
N TYR A 134 -11.07 -6.01 13.06
CA TYR A 134 -11.09 -6.32 11.64
C TYR A 134 -12.24 -7.30 11.32
N THR A 135 -13.18 -6.86 10.50
CA THR A 135 -14.37 -7.62 10.07
C THR A 135 -14.32 -8.03 8.61
N GLY A 136 -13.19 -7.84 7.95
CA GLY A 136 -13.01 -8.13 6.52
C GLY A 136 -12.76 -9.62 6.23
N THR A 137 -12.60 -9.92 4.97
CA THR A 137 -12.43 -11.29 4.45
C THR A 137 -11.11 -11.51 3.73
N LYS A 138 -10.20 -10.54 3.77
CA LYS A 138 -8.90 -10.66 3.11
C LYS A 138 -8.00 -11.68 3.78
N THR A 139 -7.21 -12.34 2.97
CA THR A 139 -6.16 -13.26 3.43
C THR A 139 -4.83 -12.54 3.69
N ARG A 140 -4.59 -11.42 3.03
CA ARG A 140 -3.40 -10.58 3.20
C ARG A 140 -3.82 -9.22 3.75
N ILE A 141 -3.30 -8.89 4.90
CA ILE A 141 -3.68 -7.69 5.66
C ILE A 141 -2.53 -6.72 5.68
N HIS A 142 -2.80 -5.54 5.14
CA HIS A 142 -1.98 -4.35 5.29
C HIS A 142 -2.88 -3.29 5.91
N PRO A 143 -2.84 -3.07 7.23
CA PRO A 143 -3.68 -2.05 7.85
C PRO A 143 -3.35 -0.68 7.26
N HIS A 144 -4.36 0.18 7.16
CA HIS A 144 -4.12 1.56 6.76
C HIS A 144 -3.07 2.18 7.68
N LEU A 145 -2.05 2.77 7.07
CA LEU A 145 -0.96 3.39 7.83
C LEU A 145 -1.37 4.66 8.55
N THR A 146 -2.51 5.24 8.15
CA THR A 146 -3.03 6.47 8.75
C THR A 146 -4.52 6.40 9.01
N VAL A 147 -4.95 6.96 10.14
CA VAL A 147 -6.34 7.21 10.49
C VAL A 147 -6.49 8.71 10.72
N SER A 148 -7.42 9.36 10.00
CA SER A 148 -7.61 10.81 10.10
C SER A 148 -6.33 11.62 9.83
N LYS A 149 -5.47 11.17 8.93
CA LYS A 149 -4.12 11.71 8.59
C LYS A 149 -3.04 11.52 9.68
N GLU A 150 -3.35 10.79 10.73
CA GLU A 150 -2.39 10.44 11.78
C GLU A 150 -1.91 9.00 11.60
N PRO A 151 -0.61 8.69 11.82
CA PRO A 151 -0.11 7.32 11.70
C PRO A 151 -0.79 6.37 12.68
N VAL A 152 -1.06 5.14 12.23
CA VAL A 152 -1.51 4.05 13.11
C VAL A 152 -0.33 3.61 13.97
N VAL A 153 -0.53 3.46 15.27
CA VAL A 153 0.56 3.20 16.22
C VAL A 153 0.58 1.77 16.74
N GLY A 154 -0.42 0.98 16.46
CA GLY A 154 -0.44 -0.40 16.94
C GLY A 154 -1.66 -1.21 16.55
N LEU A 155 -1.60 -2.46 16.95
CA LEU A 155 -2.67 -3.45 16.88
C LEU A 155 -3.17 -3.71 18.30
N GLY A 156 -4.48 -3.67 18.49
CA GLY A 156 -5.14 -3.96 19.77
C GLY A 156 -5.17 -5.46 20.10
N ASP A 157 -5.67 -5.79 21.28
CA ASP A 157 -5.76 -7.16 21.72
C ASP A 157 -6.77 -7.96 20.88
N GLY A 158 -6.39 -9.17 20.49
CA GLY A 158 -7.27 -10.14 19.85
C GLY A 158 -7.82 -9.78 18.48
N VAL A 159 -7.29 -8.77 17.78
CA VAL A 159 -7.88 -8.24 16.52
C VAL A 159 -8.08 -9.32 15.46
N PHE A 160 -7.15 -10.25 15.32
CA PHE A 160 -7.23 -11.38 14.39
C PHE A 160 -7.34 -12.74 15.08
N LYS A 161 -7.69 -12.72 16.37
CA LYS A 161 -7.91 -13.96 17.15
C LYS A 161 -8.97 -14.82 16.47
N ASP A 162 -8.70 -16.13 16.39
CA ASP A 162 -9.57 -17.14 15.78
C ASP A 162 -9.89 -16.91 14.29
N SER A 163 -9.23 -15.95 13.62
CA SER A 163 -9.43 -15.69 12.19
C SER A 163 -8.91 -16.85 11.35
N GLN A 164 -9.82 -17.48 10.58
CA GLN A 164 -9.48 -18.55 9.65
C GLN A 164 -9.21 -18.04 8.23
N THR A 165 -9.18 -16.73 8.04
CA THR A 165 -9.02 -16.11 6.73
C THR A 165 -7.66 -15.44 6.55
N ILE A 166 -7.08 -14.87 7.61
CA ILE A 166 -5.80 -14.17 7.52
C ILE A 166 -4.64 -15.17 7.34
N GLU A 167 -3.87 -14.99 6.29
CA GLU A 167 -2.66 -15.77 6.02
C GLU A 167 -1.38 -14.93 6.11
N TYR A 168 -1.48 -13.63 5.88
CA TYR A 168 -0.35 -12.70 5.88
C TYR A 168 -0.73 -11.38 6.55
N PHE A 169 0.16 -10.88 7.40
CA PHE A 169 0.05 -9.57 8.03
C PHE A 169 1.35 -8.80 7.87
N SER A 170 1.31 -7.59 7.36
CA SER A 170 2.46 -6.72 7.26
C SER A 170 2.12 -5.32 7.75
N VAL A 171 3.02 -4.76 8.50
CA VAL A 171 3.01 -3.33 8.81
C VAL A 171 4.05 -2.68 7.93
N ALA A 172 3.61 -1.89 6.97
CA ALA A 172 4.49 -1.09 6.15
C ALA A 172 5.41 -0.21 7.02
N HIS A 173 6.50 0.31 6.45
CA HIS A 173 7.43 1.24 7.10
C HIS A 173 6.69 2.40 7.80
N ASN A 174 6.21 2.11 8.99
CA ASN A 174 5.55 3.05 9.86
C ASN A 174 6.33 3.07 11.17
N ASP A 175 7.25 4.00 11.30
CA ASP A 175 8.12 4.13 12.47
C ASP A 175 7.33 4.39 13.78
N GLU A 176 6.06 4.77 13.66
CA GLU A 176 5.17 4.96 14.80
C GLU A 176 4.39 3.70 15.19
N PHE A 177 4.41 2.63 14.36
CA PHE A 177 3.75 1.37 14.71
C PHE A 177 4.63 0.55 15.64
N THR A 178 4.36 0.63 16.93
CA THR A 178 5.26 0.12 17.98
C THR A 178 4.71 -1.05 18.77
N THR A 179 3.39 -1.31 18.68
CA THR A 179 2.74 -2.26 19.59
C THR A 179 1.84 -3.25 18.87
N ILE A 180 1.95 -4.52 19.23
CA ILE A 180 1.00 -5.58 18.90
C ILE A 180 0.38 -6.05 20.21
N GLY A 181 -0.95 -5.96 20.31
CA GLY A 181 -1.71 -6.35 21.50
C GLY A 181 -1.67 -7.85 21.78
N ALA A 182 -2.09 -8.21 22.99
CA ALA A 182 -2.15 -9.59 23.44
C ALA A 182 -3.09 -10.44 22.58
N GLU A 183 -2.76 -11.70 22.37
CA GLU A 183 -3.58 -12.67 21.64
C GLU A 183 -3.99 -12.24 20.22
N SER A 184 -3.36 -11.20 19.64
CA SER A 184 -3.79 -10.58 18.37
C SER A 184 -3.93 -11.56 17.22
N PHE A 185 -3.12 -12.61 17.20
CA PHE A 185 -3.14 -13.63 16.15
C PHE A 185 -3.40 -15.04 16.71
N MET A 186 -3.86 -15.16 17.97
CA MET A 186 -4.09 -16.46 18.61
C MET A 186 -5.10 -17.28 17.81
N ASN A 187 -4.79 -18.56 17.56
CA ASN A 187 -5.62 -19.51 16.79
C ASN A 187 -5.96 -19.03 15.36
N SER A 188 -5.27 -18.07 14.80
CA SER A 188 -5.50 -17.61 13.42
C SER A 188 -4.83 -18.54 12.40
N SER A 189 -5.24 -18.42 11.13
CA SER A 189 -4.60 -19.12 10.01
C SER A 189 -3.32 -18.40 9.51
N LEU A 190 -2.81 -17.44 10.25
CA LEU A 190 -1.64 -16.64 9.90
C LEU A 190 -0.41 -17.54 9.69
N ARG A 191 0.27 -17.33 8.56
CA ARG A 191 1.46 -18.10 8.15
C ARG A 191 2.71 -17.23 8.09
N GLU A 192 2.52 -15.94 7.81
CA GLU A 192 3.61 -15.01 7.60
C GLU A 192 3.29 -13.66 8.22
N VAL A 193 4.24 -13.13 8.96
CA VAL A 193 4.19 -11.80 9.56
C VAL A 193 5.44 -11.04 9.16
N ASP A 194 5.26 -9.87 8.60
CA ASP A 194 6.33 -8.94 8.29
C ASP A 194 6.24 -7.73 9.24
N LEU A 195 7.13 -7.72 10.23
CA LEU A 195 7.19 -6.67 11.24
C LEU A 195 8.48 -5.89 11.06
N PHE A 196 8.37 -4.59 11.06
CA PHE A 196 9.52 -3.69 10.96
C PHE A 196 10.15 -3.39 12.32
N ASP A 197 11.35 -2.82 12.29
CA ASP A 197 12.18 -2.51 13.47
C ASP A 197 11.51 -1.56 14.46
N SER A 198 10.41 -0.90 14.06
CA SER A 198 9.62 -0.01 14.92
C SER A 198 8.82 -0.76 15.99
N VAL A 199 8.51 -2.05 15.79
CA VAL A 199 7.73 -2.82 16.76
C VAL A 199 8.59 -3.16 17.97
N THR A 200 8.24 -2.57 19.11
CA THR A 200 8.96 -2.72 20.38
C THR A 200 8.21 -3.57 21.41
N THR A 201 6.93 -3.77 21.21
CA THR A 201 6.08 -4.51 22.17
C THR A 201 5.17 -5.49 21.46
N ILE A 202 5.20 -6.75 21.91
CA ILE A 202 4.24 -7.78 21.51
C ILE A 202 3.65 -8.35 22.79
N GLY A 203 2.31 -8.27 22.92
CA GLY A 203 1.56 -8.81 24.05
C GLY A 203 1.58 -10.34 24.07
N ALA A 204 1.35 -10.90 25.23
CA ALA A 204 1.34 -12.35 25.47
C ALA A 204 0.03 -13.02 25.00
#